data_6a05acee1fe8577ea1a16a86c560f331
#
_entry.id   6a05acee1fe8577ea1a16a86c560f331
#
_cell.length_a   1.000
_cell.length_b   1.000
_cell.length_c   1.000
_cell.angle_alpha   90.00
_cell.angle_beta   90.00
_cell.angle_gamma   90.00
#
_symmetry.space_group_name_H-M   'P 1'
#
loop_
_entity.id
_entity.type
_entity.pdbx_description
1 polymer ?
#
loop_
_entity_poly.entity_id
_entity_poly.type
_entity_poly.pdbx_seq_one_letter_code
_entity_poly.pdbx_strand_id
1 'polypeptide(L)'
;NPIIWSILITSLSTSTIITMASHHWVLAWLGLELNTLSILPITMKPSHPRATEATMKYFLIQALAAALILFASTMNAWQTGLWDITSSTHTTTTIITMAILLKLGTAPVHLWYPEVLQGTTLNTALLISTWQKLAPLSLLYMMHTSLPNKLLLLTGLLSALLGGWAGLNQTQTRKIMAHSSIAHMGWILIALSMSPELTTLTLLTYMIMTTAMFSSLNTSMTKTITDMGTAWSSSPTMTTLTLLTLTSLGGLPPLTGFMPKLLILNELSMKPLLPMATLLALASLPSLFFYIRMAYTTTLTTPPTTTNIEHKWRFKTTPPPAHTTTMTLALLLMPLSPTLYTTT
;
A
#
# COMPACT_ATOMS: atom_id res chain seq x y z
N ASN A 1 -0.39 -27.20 -9.53
CA ASN A 1 -1.04 -27.32 -10.84
C ASN A 1 -1.09 -25.93 -11.50
N PRO A 2 -0.51 -25.75 -12.72
CA PRO A 2 -0.46 -24.45 -13.40
C PRO A 2 -1.86 -23.91 -13.76
N ILE A 3 -2.82 -24.78 -14.01
CA ILE A 3 -4.21 -24.42 -14.32
C ILE A 3 -4.86 -23.71 -13.12
N ILE A 4 -4.67 -24.22 -11.91
CA ILE A 4 -5.22 -23.56 -10.68
C ILE A 4 -4.61 -22.17 -10.50
N TRP A 5 -3.30 -22.04 -10.78
CA TRP A 5 -2.63 -20.75 -10.70
C TRP A 5 -3.17 -19.74 -11.72
N SER A 6 -3.37 -20.16 -12.95
CA SER A 6 -3.95 -19.29 -13.98
C SER A 6 -5.36 -18.85 -13.60
N ILE A 7 -6.20 -19.75 -13.08
CA ILE A 7 -7.55 -19.41 -12.61
C ILE A 7 -7.51 -18.39 -11.44
N LEU A 8 -6.60 -18.55 -10.47
CA LEU A 8 -6.49 -17.64 -9.35
C LEU A 8 -6.01 -16.24 -9.77
N ILE A 9 -5.06 -16.17 -10.71
CA ILE A 9 -4.58 -14.87 -11.23
C ILE A 9 -5.65 -14.20 -12.08
N THR A 10 -6.32 -14.94 -12.95
CA THR A 10 -7.42 -14.39 -13.77
C THR A 10 -8.62 -13.97 -12.93
N SER A 11 -9.01 -14.75 -11.91
CA SER A 11 -10.09 -14.36 -10.99
C SER A 11 -9.74 -13.11 -10.19
N LEU A 12 -8.49 -12.94 -9.78
CA LEU A 12 -8.01 -11.76 -9.08
C LEU A 12 -8.06 -10.51 -9.98
N SER A 13 -7.66 -10.62 -11.25
CA SER A 13 -7.72 -9.50 -12.19
C SER A 13 -9.16 -9.17 -12.62
N THR A 14 -9.97 -10.18 -12.94
CA THR A 14 -11.38 -9.96 -13.34
C THR A 14 -12.21 -9.39 -12.20
N SER A 15 -11.99 -9.80 -10.95
CA SER A 15 -12.71 -9.24 -9.81
C SER A 15 -12.41 -7.75 -9.59
N THR A 16 -11.16 -7.31 -9.78
CA THR A 16 -10.81 -5.88 -9.70
C THR A 16 -11.45 -5.08 -10.84
N ILE A 17 -11.50 -5.62 -12.06
CA ILE A 17 -12.15 -4.96 -13.19
C ILE A 17 -13.66 -4.86 -12.95
N ILE A 18 -14.30 -5.92 -12.44
CA ILE A 18 -15.73 -5.91 -12.11
C ILE A 18 -16.04 -4.80 -11.06
N THR A 19 -15.21 -4.69 -10.00
CA THR A 19 -15.40 -3.63 -9.00
C THR A 19 -15.23 -2.23 -9.58
N MET A 20 -14.24 -2.01 -10.45
CA MET A 20 -14.00 -0.73 -11.10
C MET A 20 -15.08 -0.32 -12.08
N ALA A 21 -15.70 -1.29 -12.76
CA ALA A 21 -16.75 -1.04 -13.76
C ALA A 21 -18.18 -1.09 -13.18
N SER A 22 -18.34 -1.41 -11.88
CA SER A 22 -19.65 -1.59 -11.28
C SER A 22 -20.31 -0.25 -10.94
N HIS A 23 -21.56 -0.06 -11.35
CA HIS A 23 -22.43 1.03 -10.88
C HIS A 23 -23.44 0.58 -9.84
N HIS A 24 -23.58 -0.73 -9.64
CA HIS A 24 -24.54 -1.35 -8.74
C HIS A 24 -23.85 -1.94 -7.52
N TRP A 25 -24.34 -1.67 -6.30
CA TRP A 25 -23.73 -2.11 -5.04
C TRP A 25 -23.52 -3.62 -4.95
N VAL A 26 -24.48 -4.44 -5.42
CA VAL A 26 -24.35 -5.90 -5.37
C VAL A 26 -23.20 -6.39 -6.25
N LEU A 27 -23.01 -5.79 -7.43
CA LEU A 27 -21.86 -6.13 -8.30
C LEU A 27 -20.53 -5.71 -7.69
N ALA A 28 -20.47 -4.51 -7.08
CA ALA A 28 -19.30 -4.05 -6.36
C ALA A 28 -18.94 -4.99 -5.20
N TRP A 29 -19.93 -5.40 -4.42
CA TRP A 29 -19.74 -6.34 -3.32
C TRP A 29 -19.27 -7.71 -3.81
N LEU A 30 -19.90 -8.28 -4.85
CA LEU A 30 -19.46 -9.56 -5.44
C LEU A 30 -18.01 -9.49 -5.95
N GLY A 31 -17.63 -8.40 -6.61
CA GLY A 31 -16.28 -8.20 -7.09
C GLY A 31 -15.26 -8.11 -5.93
N LEU A 32 -15.59 -7.41 -4.85
CA LEU A 32 -14.75 -7.37 -3.64
C LEU A 32 -14.61 -8.74 -2.98
N GLU A 33 -15.68 -9.54 -2.95
CA GLU A 33 -15.66 -10.86 -2.32
C GLU A 33 -14.87 -11.87 -3.18
N LEU A 34 -15.07 -11.86 -4.49
CA LEU A 34 -14.26 -12.67 -5.42
C LEU A 34 -12.77 -12.33 -5.31
N ASN A 35 -12.42 -11.04 -5.11
CA ASN A 35 -11.05 -10.62 -4.91
C ASN A 35 -10.44 -11.19 -3.62
N THR A 36 -11.21 -11.18 -2.51
CA THR A 36 -10.75 -11.75 -1.24
C THR A 36 -10.60 -13.26 -1.34
N LEU A 37 -11.56 -13.97 -1.95
CA LEU A 37 -11.51 -15.43 -2.13
C LEU A 37 -10.35 -15.88 -3.02
N SER A 38 -10.01 -15.10 -4.05
CA SER A 38 -8.92 -15.45 -4.96
C SER A 38 -7.53 -15.34 -4.33
N ILE A 39 -7.32 -14.43 -3.38
CA ILE A 39 -6.01 -14.26 -2.74
C ILE A 39 -5.76 -15.25 -1.60
N LEU A 40 -6.80 -15.81 -0.96
CA LEU A 40 -6.65 -16.75 0.15
C LEU A 40 -5.77 -17.96 -0.20
N PRO A 41 -6.00 -18.71 -1.29
CA PRO A 41 -5.15 -19.84 -1.67
C PRO A 41 -3.71 -19.42 -1.97
N ILE A 42 -3.52 -18.20 -2.51
CA ILE A 42 -2.19 -17.65 -2.82
C ILE A 42 -1.38 -17.43 -1.54
N THR A 43 -2.04 -16.92 -0.49
CA THR A 43 -1.39 -16.66 0.81
C THR A 43 -1.12 -17.96 1.59
N MET A 44 -1.93 -18.99 1.41
CA MET A 44 -1.76 -20.30 2.06
C MET A 44 -0.69 -21.19 1.40
N LYS A 45 -0.23 -20.85 0.20
CA LYS A 45 0.74 -21.68 -0.56
C LYS A 45 1.96 -22.17 0.23
N PRO A 46 2.58 -21.38 1.16
CA PRO A 46 3.75 -21.83 1.89
C PRO A 46 3.50 -23.00 2.87
N SER A 47 2.23 -23.38 3.12
CA SER A 47 1.80 -24.48 4.03
C SER A 47 2.46 -24.44 5.43
N HIS A 48 2.82 -23.22 5.90
CA HIS A 48 3.43 -23.00 7.19
C HIS A 48 2.39 -22.49 8.21
N PRO A 49 2.45 -22.86 9.51
CA PRO A 49 1.48 -22.42 10.50
C PRO A 49 1.27 -20.90 10.58
N ARG A 50 2.33 -20.12 10.42
CA ARG A 50 2.23 -18.65 10.37
C ARG A 50 1.49 -18.14 9.14
N ALA A 51 1.59 -18.83 8.00
CA ALA A 51 0.87 -18.45 6.80
C ALA A 51 -0.63 -18.74 6.95
N THR A 52 -1.01 -19.87 7.57
CA THR A 52 -2.41 -20.17 7.86
C THR A 52 -3.02 -19.21 8.88
N GLU A 53 -2.28 -18.83 9.93
CA GLU A 53 -2.70 -17.79 10.87
C GLU A 53 -2.93 -16.44 10.16
N ALA A 54 -1.99 -16.01 9.31
CA ALA A 54 -2.11 -14.76 8.55
C ALA A 54 -3.32 -14.78 7.61
N THR A 55 -3.56 -15.90 6.92
CA THR A 55 -4.72 -16.03 6.01
C THR A 55 -6.04 -16.00 6.77
N MET A 56 -6.13 -16.64 7.93
CA MET A 56 -7.33 -16.59 8.77
C MET A 56 -7.62 -15.18 9.28
N LYS A 57 -6.60 -14.46 9.76
CA LYS A 57 -6.76 -13.05 10.18
C LYS A 57 -7.21 -12.17 9.02
N TYR A 58 -6.61 -12.34 7.84
CA TYR A 58 -7.03 -11.64 6.63
C TYR A 58 -8.49 -11.93 6.28
N PHE A 59 -8.87 -13.21 6.23
CA PHE A 59 -10.21 -13.63 5.87
C PHE A 59 -11.28 -13.06 6.83
N LEU A 60 -11.10 -13.21 8.14
CA LEU A 60 -12.08 -12.75 9.13
C LEU A 60 -12.36 -11.24 9.00
N ILE A 61 -11.32 -10.44 8.82
CA ILE A 61 -11.48 -9.00 8.75
C ILE A 61 -12.08 -8.57 7.40
N GLN A 62 -11.66 -9.20 6.30
CA GLN A 62 -12.22 -8.92 4.99
C GLN A 62 -13.69 -9.35 4.88
N ALA A 63 -14.06 -10.49 5.47
CA ALA A 63 -15.44 -10.94 5.53
C ALA A 63 -16.32 -10.00 6.36
N LEU A 64 -15.83 -9.54 7.52
CA LEU A 64 -16.54 -8.56 8.34
C LEU A 64 -16.75 -7.25 7.55
N ALA A 65 -15.73 -6.78 6.86
CA ALA A 65 -15.85 -5.58 6.04
C ALA A 65 -16.84 -5.75 4.87
N ALA A 66 -16.84 -6.93 4.23
CA ALA A 66 -17.79 -7.25 3.16
C ALA A 66 -19.24 -7.30 3.68
N ALA A 67 -19.45 -7.90 4.86
CA ALA A 67 -20.75 -7.92 5.51
C ALA A 67 -21.26 -6.50 5.85
N LEU A 68 -20.38 -5.62 6.32
CA LEU A 68 -20.72 -4.21 6.58
C LEU A 68 -21.08 -3.45 5.29
N ILE A 69 -20.36 -3.69 4.18
CA ILE A 69 -20.68 -3.07 2.88
C ILE A 69 -22.07 -3.55 2.41
N LEU A 70 -22.33 -4.86 2.49
CA LEU A 70 -23.62 -5.41 2.10
C LEU A 70 -24.77 -4.86 2.97
N PHE A 71 -24.56 -4.82 4.29
CA PHE A 71 -25.54 -4.24 5.22
C PHE A 71 -25.83 -2.78 4.89
N ALA A 72 -24.82 -1.97 4.68
CA ALA A 72 -24.99 -0.56 4.37
C ALA A 72 -25.64 -0.34 2.99
N SER A 73 -25.33 -1.19 2.00
CA SER A 73 -25.95 -1.12 0.68
C SER A 73 -27.43 -1.52 0.71
N THR A 74 -27.81 -2.54 1.50
CA THR A 74 -29.24 -2.90 1.69
C THR A 74 -29.99 -1.80 2.43
N MET A 75 -29.40 -1.19 3.45
CA MET A 75 -29.96 -0.02 4.12
C MET A 75 -30.16 1.16 3.18
N ASN A 76 -29.19 1.40 2.29
CA ASN A 76 -29.31 2.43 1.27
C ASN A 76 -30.46 2.16 0.31
N ALA A 77 -30.57 0.92 -0.18
CA ALA A 77 -31.65 0.51 -1.06
C ALA A 77 -33.03 0.62 -0.38
N TRP A 78 -33.11 0.33 0.92
CA TRP A 78 -34.34 0.49 1.70
C TRP A 78 -34.75 1.95 1.87
N GLN A 79 -33.77 2.86 2.10
CA GLN A 79 -34.05 4.28 2.31
C GLN A 79 -34.30 5.06 1.01
N THR A 80 -33.57 4.76 -0.07
CA THR A 80 -33.61 5.49 -1.34
C THR A 80 -34.39 4.80 -2.44
N GLY A 81 -34.63 3.49 -2.32
CA GLY A 81 -35.18 2.65 -3.38
C GLY A 81 -34.21 2.32 -4.52
N LEU A 82 -32.95 2.81 -4.43
CA LEU A 82 -31.94 2.69 -5.50
C LEU A 82 -30.74 1.86 -5.02
N TRP A 83 -30.18 1.07 -5.94
CA TRP A 83 -28.96 0.29 -5.71
C TRP A 83 -27.70 0.95 -6.27
N ASP A 84 -27.82 2.18 -6.75
CA ASP A 84 -26.71 2.91 -7.35
C ASP A 84 -25.67 3.34 -6.31
N ILE A 85 -24.40 3.31 -6.72
CA ILE A 85 -23.26 3.70 -5.85
C ILE A 85 -23.27 5.22 -5.59
N THR A 86 -23.74 6.01 -6.55
CA THR A 86 -23.74 7.47 -6.46
C THR A 86 -24.85 8.04 -5.58
N SER A 87 -25.98 7.34 -5.48
CA SER A 87 -27.14 7.75 -4.69
C SER A 87 -27.09 7.15 -3.29
N SER A 88 -26.43 7.80 -2.35
CA SER A 88 -26.29 7.27 -1.01
C SER A 88 -26.61 8.30 0.07
N THR A 89 -27.25 7.87 1.16
CA THR A 89 -27.59 8.72 2.30
C THR A 89 -26.36 8.93 3.18
N HIS A 90 -26.31 10.03 3.93
CA HIS A 90 -25.14 10.37 4.78
C HIS A 90 -24.77 9.25 5.78
N THR A 91 -25.77 8.58 6.35
CA THR A 91 -25.54 7.48 7.30
C THR A 91 -24.97 6.25 6.63
N THR A 92 -25.50 5.87 5.46
CA THR A 92 -25.00 4.71 4.71
C THR A 92 -23.61 4.96 4.15
N THR A 93 -23.32 6.18 3.67
CA THR A 93 -21.98 6.54 3.20
C THR A 93 -20.93 6.47 4.30
N THR A 94 -21.24 6.88 5.51
CA THR A 94 -20.29 6.76 6.64
C THR A 94 -19.99 5.31 6.98
N ILE A 95 -20.98 4.42 7.00
CA ILE A 95 -20.77 2.99 7.26
C ILE A 95 -19.96 2.35 6.13
N ILE A 96 -20.29 2.64 4.87
CA ILE A 96 -19.56 2.14 3.71
C ILE A 96 -18.11 2.62 3.70
N THR A 97 -17.87 3.90 3.96
CA THR A 97 -16.51 4.43 4.01
C THR A 97 -15.69 3.75 5.12
N MET A 98 -16.25 3.56 6.31
CA MET A 98 -15.58 2.84 7.39
C MET A 98 -15.28 1.38 7.04
N ALA A 99 -16.21 0.69 6.37
CA ALA A 99 -16.02 -0.68 5.93
C ALA A 99 -14.92 -0.80 4.83
N ILE A 100 -14.85 0.16 3.92
CA ILE A 100 -13.79 0.20 2.91
C ILE A 100 -12.43 0.54 3.56
N LEU A 101 -12.39 1.46 4.52
CA LEU A 101 -11.18 1.80 5.27
C LEU A 101 -10.66 0.59 6.07
N LEU A 102 -11.55 -0.26 6.59
CA LEU A 102 -11.20 -1.52 7.23
C LEU A 102 -10.57 -2.49 6.22
N LYS A 103 -11.11 -2.60 4.99
CA LYS A 103 -10.50 -3.39 3.90
C LYS A 103 -9.11 -2.89 3.52
N LEU A 104 -8.90 -1.59 3.49
CA LEU A 104 -7.60 -0.97 3.17
C LEU A 104 -6.57 -1.11 4.29
N GLY A 105 -7.01 -1.42 5.52
CA GLY A 105 -6.14 -1.52 6.68
C GLY A 105 -5.62 -0.17 7.17
N THR A 106 -6.45 0.86 7.10
CA THR A 106 -6.12 2.20 7.63
C THR A 106 -6.51 2.32 9.10
N ALA A 107 -5.93 3.30 9.80
CA ALA A 107 -6.31 3.56 11.19
C ALA A 107 -7.80 3.97 11.28
N PRO A 108 -8.53 3.56 12.34
CA PRO A 108 -8.03 2.90 13.56
C PRO A 108 -7.86 1.39 13.48
N VAL A 109 -8.44 0.70 12.51
CA VAL A 109 -8.48 -0.77 12.44
C VAL A 109 -7.36 -1.33 11.54
N HIS A 110 -6.12 -0.97 11.82
CA HIS A 110 -4.96 -1.30 10.99
C HIS A 110 -4.11 -2.48 11.51
N LEU A 111 -4.32 -2.96 12.73
CA LEU A 111 -3.42 -3.91 13.41
C LEU A 111 -3.27 -5.26 12.69
N TRP A 112 -4.30 -5.69 11.99
CA TRP A 112 -4.28 -6.93 11.23
C TRP A 112 -3.26 -6.91 10.06
N TYR A 113 -3.06 -5.75 9.46
CA TYR A 113 -2.29 -5.60 8.24
C TYR A 113 -0.79 -5.94 8.41
N PRO A 114 -0.06 -5.42 9.43
CA PRO A 114 1.32 -5.82 9.70
C PRO A 114 1.49 -7.29 10.06
N GLU A 115 0.51 -7.88 10.74
CA GLU A 115 0.54 -9.31 11.11
C GLU A 115 0.38 -10.21 9.89
N VAL A 116 -0.56 -9.86 9.00
CA VAL A 116 -0.75 -10.58 7.73
C VAL A 116 0.50 -10.49 6.86
N LEU A 117 1.08 -9.31 6.66
CA LEU A 117 2.29 -9.17 5.86
C LEU A 117 3.49 -9.92 6.46
N GLN A 118 3.57 -10.03 7.79
CA GLN A 118 4.61 -10.80 8.45
C GLN A 118 4.50 -12.30 8.14
N GLY A 119 3.29 -12.86 8.10
CA GLY A 119 3.06 -14.28 7.86
C GLY A 119 3.15 -14.71 6.40
N THR A 120 3.07 -13.78 5.46
CA THR A 120 3.08 -14.04 4.01
C THR A 120 4.48 -13.98 3.41
N THR A 121 4.68 -14.55 2.19
CA THR A 121 5.94 -14.40 1.44
C THR A 121 6.07 -12.99 0.86
N LEU A 122 7.28 -12.56 0.47
CA LEU A 122 7.51 -11.22 -0.07
C LEU A 122 6.68 -10.95 -1.35
N ASN A 123 6.52 -11.93 -2.22
CA ASN A 123 5.70 -11.77 -3.43
C ASN A 123 4.20 -11.63 -3.11
N THR A 124 3.68 -12.42 -2.17
CA THR A 124 2.28 -12.27 -1.74
C THR A 124 2.08 -10.99 -0.91
N ALA A 125 3.07 -10.58 -0.13
CA ALA A 125 3.06 -9.29 0.57
C ALA A 125 3.00 -8.11 -0.43
N LEU A 126 3.73 -8.21 -1.55
CA LEU A 126 3.63 -7.24 -2.65
C LEU A 126 2.20 -7.18 -3.21
N LEU A 127 1.59 -8.32 -3.53
CA LEU A 127 0.21 -8.36 -4.04
C LEU A 127 -0.79 -7.74 -3.07
N ILE A 128 -0.66 -8.02 -1.77
CA ILE A 128 -1.54 -7.46 -0.74
C ILE A 128 -1.31 -5.95 -0.59
N SER A 129 -0.07 -5.48 -0.68
CA SER A 129 0.26 -4.07 -0.50
C SER A 129 -0.08 -3.20 -1.70
N THR A 130 -0.17 -3.77 -2.90
CA THR A 130 -0.41 -3.06 -4.15
C THR A 130 -1.77 -3.41 -4.75
N TRP A 131 -1.93 -4.59 -5.32
CA TRP A 131 -3.10 -5.00 -6.10
C TRP A 131 -4.40 -4.99 -5.30
N GLN A 132 -4.37 -5.51 -4.07
CA GLN A 132 -5.55 -5.61 -3.22
C GLN A 132 -6.13 -4.26 -2.78
N LYS A 133 -5.38 -3.18 -2.92
CA LYS A 133 -5.84 -1.83 -2.60
C LYS A 133 -6.60 -1.16 -3.74
N LEU A 134 -6.46 -1.65 -4.97
CA LEU A 134 -7.09 -1.04 -6.14
C LEU A 134 -8.62 -1.11 -6.08
N ALA A 135 -9.17 -2.28 -5.80
CA ALA A 135 -10.63 -2.47 -5.78
C ALA A 135 -11.33 -1.62 -4.70
N PRO A 136 -10.89 -1.58 -3.42
CA PRO A 136 -11.51 -0.70 -2.43
C PRO A 136 -11.31 0.79 -2.72
N LEU A 137 -10.14 1.20 -3.23
CA LEU A 137 -9.90 2.59 -3.58
C LEU A 137 -10.74 3.06 -4.76
N SER A 138 -10.97 2.21 -5.76
CA SER A 138 -11.83 2.55 -6.89
C SER A 138 -13.26 2.85 -6.45
N LEU A 139 -13.79 2.11 -5.47
CA LEU A 139 -15.11 2.39 -4.90
C LEU A 139 -15.15 3.74 -4.17
N LEU A 140 -14.11 4.07 -3.38
CA LEU A 140 -14.02 5.40 -2.76
C LEU A 140 -13.96 6.50 -3.82
N TYR A 141 -13.26 6.25 -4.92
CA TYR A 141 -13.16 7.20 -6.03
C TYR A 141 -14.52 7.42 -6.71
N MET A 142 -15.30 6.36 -6.95
CA MET A 142 -16.65 6.47 -7.52
C MET A 142 -17.62 7.22 -6.60
N MET A 143 -17.44 7.10 -5.28
CA MET A 143 -18.24 7.79 -4.27
C MET A 143 -17.74 9.19 -3.92
N HIS A 144 -16.75 9.73 -4.61
CA HIS A 144 -16.05 10.97 -4.24
C HIS A 144 -16.98 12.12 -3.84
N THR A 145 -18.11 12.31 -4.56
CA THR A 145 -19.06 13.40 -4.30
C THR A 145 -19.87 13.25 -3.02
N SER A 146 -20.09 12.01 -2.55
CA SER A 146 -20.93 11.70 -1.38
C SER A 146 -20.09 11.42 -0.12
N LEU A 147 -18.75 11.35 -0.23
CA LEU A 147 -17.89 10.98 0.89
C LEU A 147 -17.89 12.00 2.04
N PRO A 148 -17.87 11.55 3.28
CA PRO A 148 -17.75 12.42 4.45
C PRO A 148 -16.31 12.95 4.60
N ASN A 149 -16.01 14.13 4.06
CA ASN A 149 -14.65 14.69 4.03
C ASN A 149 -14.00 14.79 5.41
N LYS A 150 -14.76 15.13 6.46
CA LYS A 150 -14.23 15.20 7.85
C LYS A 150 -13.70 13.85 8.33
N LEU A 151 -14.39 12.77 7.98
CA LEU A 151 -13.98 11.41 8.34
C LEU A 151 -12.72 11.01 7.60
N LEU A 152 -12.62 11.31 6.29
CA LEU A 152 -11.43 11.01 5.48
C LEU A 152 -10.19 11.77 5.99
N LEU A 153 -10.34 13.05 6.32
CA LEU A 153 -9.25 13.86 6.87
C LEU A 153 -8.77 13.31 8.21
N LEU A 154 -9.70 12.97 9.12
CA LEU A 154 -9.35 12.40 10.42
C LEU A 154 -8.66 11.05 10.30
N THR A 155 -9.24 10.11 9.57
CA THR A 155 -8.66 8.77 9.39
C THR A 155 -7.36 8.81 8.60
N GLY A 156 -7.24 9.72 7.63
CA GLY A 156 -6.01 9.95 6.89
C GLY A 156 -4.88 10.44 7.79
N LEU A 157 -5.13 11.43 8.64
CA LEU A 157 -4.15 11.94 9.59
C LEU A 157 -3.77 10.88 10.64
N LEU A 158 -4.75 10.17 11.21
CA LEU A 158 -4.49 9.09 12.17
C LEU A 158 -3.66 7.98 11.56
N SER A 159 -3.95 7.59 10.30
CA SER A 159 -3.17 6.54 9.62
C SER A 159 -1.73 6.98 9.30
N ALA A 160 -1.52 8.25 8.95
CA ALA A 160 -0.17 8.80 8.76
C ALA A 160 0.63 8.81 10.06
N LEU A 161 0.03 9.26 11.17
CA LEU A 161 0.65 9.30 12.50
C LEU A 161 0.96 7.89 13.03
N LEU A 162 -0.04 7.02 13.09
CA LEU A 162 0.11 5.67 13.64
C LEU A 162 1.01 4.79 12.77
N GLY A 163 0.90 4.91 11.44
CA GLY A 163 1.81 4.22 10.52
C GLY A 163 3.27 4.65 10.71
N GLY A 164 3.52 5.94 10.90
CA GLY A 164 4.85 6.46 11.21
C GLY A 164 5.36 5.96 12.57
N TRP A 165 4.58 6.15 13.62
CA TRP A 165 4.97 5.84 15.00
C TRP A 165 5.20 4.34 15.24
N ALA A 166 4.28 3.50 14.82
CA ALA A 166 4.37 2.05 15.03
C ALA A 166 5.52 1.40 14.24
N GLY A 167 5.99 2.04 13.15
CA GLY A 167 7.15 1.59 12.39
C GLY A 167 8.51 1.78 13.07
N LEU A 168 8.62 2.69 14.06
CA LEU A 168 9.89 3.10 14.66
C LEU A 168 10.69 1.94 15.29
N ASN A 169 10.02 1.06 16.02
CA ASN A 169 10.66 -0.02 16.76
C ASN A 169 10.66 -1.38 16.05
N GLN A 170 10.21 -1.42 14.79
CA GLN A 170 10.18 -2.68 14.05
C GLN A 170 11.56 -3.05 13.52
N THR A 171 11.92 -4.34 13.64
CA THR A 171 13.18 -4.91 13.14
C THR A 171 12.99 -5.71 11.86
N GLN A 172 11.77 -6.16 11.56
CA GLN A 172 11.44 -6.98 10.40
C GLN A 172 11.07 -6.10 9.20
N THR A 173 11.70 -6.31 8.07
CA THR A 173 11.49 -5.52 6.83
C THR A 173 10.03 -5.54 6.36
N ARG A 174 9.35 -6.69 6.42
CA ARG A 174 7.94 -6.82 6.04
C ARG A 174 7.00 -6.00 6.94
N LYS A 175 7.26 -5.94 8.26
CA LYS A 175 6.48 -5.10 9.17
C LYS A 175 6.70 -3.61 8.92
N ILE A 176 7.93 -3.21 8.65
CA ILE A 176 8.26 -1.82 8.33
C ILE A 176 7.53 -1.41 7.04
N MET A 177 7.57 -2.26 6.01
CA MET A 177 6.82 -2.01 4.77
C MET A 177 5.31 -1.99 4.97
N ALA A 178 4.78 -2.76 5.93
CA ALA A 178 3.37 -2.68 6.30
C ALA A 178 3.02 -1.32 6.92
N HIS A 179 3.77 -0.86 7.89
CA HIS A 179 3.56 0.45 8.52
C HIS A 179 3.76 1.60 7.54
N SER A 180 4.73 1.47 6.63
CA SER A 180 4.90 2.43 5.54
C SER A 180 3.67 2.53 4.64
N SER A 181 3.06 1.39 4.30
CA SER A 181 1.87 1.36 3.47
C SER A 181 0.65 1.96 4.18
N ILE A 182 0.51 1.79 5.51
CA ILE A 182 -0.53 2.44 6.31
C ILE A 182 -0.34 3.96 6.29
N ALA A 183 0.90 4.44 6.47
CA ALA A 183 1.20 5.85 6.40
C ALA A 183 0.90 6.45 5.02
N HIS A 184 1.31 5.79 3.92
CA HIS A 184 1.02 6.25 2.56
C HIS A 184 -0.48 6.23 2.24
N MET A 185 -1.23 5.23 2.74
CA MET A 185 -2.68 5.24 2.60
C MET A 185 -3.32 6.45 3.28
N GLY A 186 -2.77 6.91 4.42
CA GLY A 186 -3.20 8.16 5.04
C GLY A 186 -3.07 9.37 4.12
N TRP A 187 -1.97 9.50 3.40
CA TRP A 187 -1.78 10.54 2.39
C TRP A 187 -2.76 10.42 1.23
N ILE A 188 -3.02 9.20 0.74
CA ILE A 188 -3.98 8.95 -0.35
C ILE A 188 -5.41 9.33 0.06
N LEU A 189 -5.83 9.02 1.30
CA LEU A 189 -7.15 9.39 1.80
C LEU A 189 -7.33 10.92 1.90
N ILE A 190 -6.29 11.63 2.32
CA ILE A 190 -6.32 13.09 2.36
C ILE A 190 -6.33 13.65 0.92
N ALA A 191 -5.55 13.10 0.01
CA ALA A 191 -5.60 13.47 -1.39
C ALA A 191 -7.01 13.29 -1.97
N LEU A 192 -7.69 12.19 -1.63
CA LEU A 192 -9.07 11.91 -2.07
C LEU A 192 -10.07 12.97 -1.59
N SER A 193 -9.88 13.52 -0.40
CA SER A 193 -10.73 14.59 0.11
C SER A 193 -10.46 15.95 -0.56
N MET A 194 -9.35 16.11 -1.28
CA MET A 194 -8.97 17.34 -1.97
C MET A 194 -9.38 17.33 -3.45
N SER A 195 -8.85 16.39 -4.22
CA SER A 195 -9.13 16.22 -5.65
C SER A 195 -8.90 14.77 -6.09
N PRO A 196 -9.69 14.28 -7.06
CA PRO A 196 -9.51 12.93 -7.60
C PRO A 196 -8.19 12.78 -8.38
N GLU A 197 -7.75 13.81 -9.08
CA GLU A 197 -6.49 13.82 -9.84
C GLU A 197 -5.26 13.60 -8.95
N LEU A 198 -5.21 14.26 -7.80
CA LEU A 198 -4.17 14.04 -6.79
C LEU A 198 -4.17 12.62 -6.24
N THR A 199 -5.34 12.03 -6.07
CA THR A 199 -5.44 10.64 -5.58
C THR A 199 -4.88 9.64 -6.56
N THR A 200 -5.17 9.80 -7.86
CA THR A 200 -4.62 8.92 -8.90
C THR A 200 -3.11 9.03 -8.98
N LEU A 201 -2.56 10.26 -8.97
CA LEU A 201 -1.12 10.48 -8.97
C LEU A 201 -0.44 9.90 -7.72
N THR A 202 -1.01 10.14 -6.53
CA THR A 202 -0.45 9.60 -5.27
C THR A 202 -0.53 8.08 -5.20
N LEU A 203 -1.60 7.49 -5.70
CA LEU A 203 -1.75 6.04 -5.81
C LEU A 203 -0.71 5.44 -6.76
N LEU A 204 -0.54 6.03 -7.95
CA LEU A 204 0.40 5.55 -8.96
C LEU A 204 1.84 5.60 -8.43
N THR A 205 2.25 6.72 -7.84
CA THR A 205 3.60 6.84 -7.23
C THR A 205 3.79 5.83 -6.10
N TYR A 206 2.79 5.65 -5.23
CA TYR A 206 2.83 4.63 -4.18
C TYR A 206 3.02 3.23 -4.75
N MET A 207 2.25 2.84 -5.78
CA MET A 207 2.34 1.53 -6.42
C MET A 207 3.74 1.26 -7.00
N ILE A 208 4.31 2.23 -7.71
CA ILE A 208 5.64 2.12 -8.30
C ILE A 208 6.73 1.98 -7.24
N MET A 209 6.72 2.84 -6.22
CA MET A 209 7.72 2.80 -5.15
C MET A 209 7.64 1.51 -4.32
N THR A 210 6.43 1.05 -4.00
CA THR A 210 6.25 -0.19 -3.22
C THR A 210 6.63 -1.43 -4.03
N THR A 211 6.30 -1.49 -5.31
CA THR A 211 6.72 -2.61 -6.18
C THR A 211 8.25 -2.65 -6.32
N ALA A 212 8.90 -1.52 -6.51
CA ALA A 212 10.35 -1.42 -6.56
C ALA A 212 11.00 -1.91 -5.26
N MET A 213 10.48 -1.48 -4.10
CA MET A 213 11.03 -1.88 -2.81
C MET A 213 10.82 -3.37 -2.51
N PHE A 214 9.60 -3.92 -2.70
CA PHE A 214 9.37 -5.34 -2.47
C PHE A 214 10.15 -6.23 -3.44
N SER A 215 10.31 -5.83 -4.70
CA SER A 215 11.12 -6.56 -5.67
C SER A 215 12.60 -6.59 -5.26
N SER A 216 13.13 -5.50 -4.73
CA SER A 216 14.50 -5.44 -4.23
C SER A 216 14.71 -6.29 -2.96
N LEU A 217 13.76 -6.26 -2.03
CA LEU A 217 13.80 -7.12 -0.84
C LEU A 217 13.70 -8.61 -1.20
N ASN A 218 12.96 -8.93 -2.27
CA ASN A 218 12.83 -10.30 -2.75
C ASN A 218 14.11 -10.79 -3.44
N THR A 219 14.76 -9.96 -4.24
CA THR A 219 16.04 -10.32 -4.88
C THR A 219 17.18 -10.49 -3.88
N SER A 220 17.21 -9.66 -2.85
CA SER A 220 18.21 -9.73 -1.76
C SER A 220 17.85 -10.72 -0.65
N MET A 221 16.63 -11.28 -0.66
CA MET A 221 16.10 -12.22 0.35
C MET A 221 16.19 -11.71 1.81
N THR A 222 16.19 -10.42 2.02
CA THR A 222 16.38 -9.79 3.33
C THR A 222 15.09 -9.84 4.17
N LYS A 223 15.17 -10.40 5.36
CA LYS A 223 14.05 -10.54 6.31
C LYS A 223 14.12 -9.54 7.46
N THR A 224 15.32 -9.18 7.87
CA THR A 224 15.60 -8.26 8.99
C THR A 224 16.41 -7.06 8.51
N ILE A 225 16.47 -6.01 9.34
CA ILE A 225 17.30 -4.84 9.05
C ILE A 225 18.78 -5.23 9.00
N THR A 226 19.21 -6.16 9.85
CA THR A 226 20.59 -6.66 9.87
C THR A 226 20.96 -7.41 8.59
N ASP A 227 20.03 -8.16 8.03
CA ASP A 227 20.24 -8.86 6.75
C ASP A 227 20.46 -7.86 5.59
N MET A 228 19.81 -6.68 5.65
CA MET A 228 20.04 -5.63 4.65
C MET A 228 21.48 -5.11 4.69
N GLY A 229 22.09 -5.01 5.87
CA GLY A 229 23.51 -4.63 6.02
C GLY A 229 24.45 -5.63 5.37
N THR A 230 24.16 -6.94 5.46
CA THR A 230 24.99 -7.97 4.84
C THR A 230 24.79 -8.12 3.32
N ALA A 231 23.69 -7.61 2.79
CA ALA A 231 23.37 -7.66 1.35
C ALA A 231 24.39 -6.92 0.46
N TRP A 232 25.14 -5.97 1.02
CA TRP A 232 26.22 -5.27 0.31
C TRP A 232 27.27 -6.23 -0.24
N SER A 233 27.61 -7.26 0.51
CA SER A 233 28.60 -8.26 0.08
C SER A 233 28.17 -9.06 -1.15
N SER A 234 26.85 -9.27 -1.32
CA SER A 234 26.33 -10.02 -2.45
C SER A 234 26.16 -9.16 -3.72
N SER A 235 25.62 -7.96 -3.60
CA SER A 235 25.32 -7.10 -4.75
C SER A 235 25.31 -5.61 -4.38
N PRO A 236 26.46 -4.92 -4.50
CA PRO A 236 26.56 -3.50 -4.10
C PRO A 236 25.64 -2.57 -4.92
N THR A 237 25.46 -2.86 -6.20
CA THR A 237 24.55 -2.08 -7.07
C THR A 237 23.09 -2.18 -6.63
N MET A 238 22.63 -3.37 -6.21
CA MET A 238 21.26 -3.53 -5.71
C MET A 238 21.06 -2.81 -4.39
N THR A 239 22.05 -2.84 -3.49
CA THR A 239 21.94 -2.13 -2.21
C THR A 239 21.93 -0.62 -2.39
N THR A 240 22.69 -0.05 -3.31
CA THR A 240 22.60 1.39 -3.62
C THR A 240 21.25 1.78 -4.17
N LEU A 241 20.66 0.97 -5.06
CA LEU A 241 19.32 1.20 -5.58
C LEU A 241 18.25 1.08 -4.47
N THR A 242 18.38 0.10 -3.55
CA THR A 242 17.45 0.00 -2.41
C THR A 242 17.55 1.20 -1.47
N LEU A 243 18.74 1.75 -1.25
CA LEU A 243 18.94 2.98 -0.49
C LEU A 243 18.20 4.16 -1.13
N LEU A 244 18.37 4.34 -2.43
CA LEU A 244 17.69 5.41 -3.17
C LEU A 244 16.17 5.23 -3.16
N THR A 245 15.65 4.01 -3.26
CA THR A 245 14.19 3.77 -3.15
C THR A 245 13.66 4.00 -1.73
N LEU A 246 14.42 3.68 -0.68
CA LEU A 246 14.07 4.00 0.71
C LEU A 246 14.00 5.51 0.94
N THR A 247 14.96 6.26 0.43
CA THR A 247 14.96 7.73 0.53
C THR A 247 13.84 8.36 -0.30
N SER A 248 13.45 7.75 -1.42
CA SER A 248 12.30 8.19 -2.20
C SER A 248 10.97 7.93 -1.47
N LEU A 249 10.79 6.76 -0.83
CA LEU A 249 9.64 6.49 0.04
C LEU A 249 9.57 7.48 1.22
N GLY A 250 10.71 7.87 1.78
CA GLY A 250 10.81 8.91 2.79
C GLY A 250 10.30 10.27 2.33
N GLY A 251 10.37 10.53 1.01
CA GLY A 251 9.96 11.79 0.39
C GLY A 251 11.03 12.86 0.50
N LEU A 252 12.31 12.49 0.28
CA LEU A 252 13.37 13.49 0.17
C LEU A 252 13.31 14.25 -1.16
N PRO A 253 13.55 15.58 -1.14
CA PRO A 253 13.60 16.38 -2.36
C PRO A 253 14.58 15.80 -3.36
N PRO A 254 14.73 15.70 -4.43
CA PRO A 254 14.95 15.31 -5.78
C PRO A 254 14.30 13.97 -6.20
N LEU A 255 13.61 13.27 -5.30
CA LEU A 255 13.08 11.93 -5.60
C LEU A 255 11.56 11.94 -5.77
N THR A 256 11.04 10.93 -6.46
CA THR A 256 9.62 10.83 -6.86
C THR A 256 8.64 10.91 -5.69
N GLY A 257 8.98 10.35 -4.54
CA GLY A 257 8.10 10.33 -3.35
C GLY A 257 7.87 11.71 -2.71
N PHE A 258 8.65 12.72 -3.06
CA PHE A 258 8.45 14.09 -2.55
C PHE A 258 7.28 14.80 -3.23
N MET A 259 7.10 14.61 -4.53
CA MET A 259 6.09 15.33 -5.31
C MET A 259 4.65 15.15 -4.79
N PRO A 260 4.13 13.94 -4.56
CA PRO A 260 2.76 13.80 -4.08
C PRO A 260 2.55 14.44 -2.71
N LYS A 261 3.55 14.37 -1.81
CA LYS A 261 3.47 15.01 -0.50
C LYS A 261 3.40 16.52 -0.61
N LEU A 262 4.25 17.11 -1.46
CA LEU A 262 4.28 18.56 -1.68
C LEU A 262 2.96 19.06 -2.27
N LEU A 263 2.43 18.38 -3.29
CA LEU A 263 1.17 18.77 -3.93
C LEU A 263 0.00 18.73 -2.94
N ILE A 264 -0.10 17.68 -2.11
CA ILE A 264 -1.14 17.57 -1.08
C ILE A 264 -1.02 18.71 -0.05
N LEU A 265 0.19 19.01 0.41
CA LEU A 265 0.41 20.11 1.36
C LEU A 265 0.08 21.48 0.74
N ASN A 266 0.37 21.68 -0.54
CA ASN A 266 0.02 22.88 -1.28
C ASN A 266 -1.52 23.04 -1.37
N GLU A 267 -2.24 22.00 -1.77
CA GLU A 267 -3.71 22.01 -1.81
C GLU A 267 -4.35 22.27 -0.44
N LEU A 268 -3.80 21.67 0.63
CA LEU A 268 -4.26 21.92 2.00
C LEU A 268 -4.01 23.37 2.44
N SER A 269 -2.91 23.99 1.98
CA SER A 269 -2.59 25.39 2.31
C SER A 269 -3.46 26.38 1.54
N MET A 270 -3.87 26.05 0.31
CA MET A 270 -4.80 26.86 -0.48
C MET A 270 -6.22 26.81 0.07
N LYS A 271 -6.62 25.69 0.67
CA LYS A 271 -7.86 25.58 1.45
C LYS A 271 -7.57 26.03 2.91
N PRO A 272 -8.53 26.55 3.67
CA PRO A 272 -8.29 27.03 5.05
C PRO A 272 -8.05 25.87 6.04
N LEU A 273 -7.16 24.93 5.69
CA LEU A 273 -6.82 23.72 6.43
C LEU A 273 -5.33 23.69 6.85
N LEU A 274 -4.74 24.86 7.07
CA LEU A 274 -3.34 24.99 7.51
C LEU A 274 -2.98 24.12 8.73
N PRO A 275 -3.80 24.00 9.80
CA PRO A 275 -3.46 23.12 10.93
C PRO A 275 -3.34 21.64 10.51
N MET A 276 -4.17 21.19 9.57
CA MET A 276 -4.09 19.83 9.04
C MET A 276 -2.81 19.61 8.24
N ALA A 277 -2.41 20.59 7.43
CA ALA A 277 -1.16 20.54 6.66
C ALA A 277 0.05 20.44 7.59
N THR A 278 0.11 21.24 8.67
CA THR A 278 1.22 21.18 9.64
C THR A 278 1.26 19.86 10.39
N LEU A 279 0.13 19.34 10.86
CA LEU A 279 0.06 18.03 11.52
C LEU A 279 0.47 16.89 10.58
N LEU A 280 0.07 16.95 9.30
CA LEU A 280 0.44 15.94 8.32
C LEU A 280 1.94 15.98 7.98
N ALA A 281 2.52 17.18 7.89
CA ALA A 281 3.96 17.35 7.73
C ALA A 281 4.73 16.75 8.91
N LEU A 282 4.29 17.02 10.15
CA LEU A 282 4.86 16.42 11.37
C LEU A 282 4.68 14.89 11.40
N ALA A 283 3.54 14.38 10.95
CA ALA A 283 3.27 12.94 10.84
C ALA A 283 4.21 12.23 9.87
N SER A 284 4.79 12.94 8.91
CA SER A 284 5.76 12.36 7.97
C SER A 284 7.16 12.14 8.59
N LEU A 285 7.51 12.83 9.68
CA LEU A 285 8.84 12.71 10.30
C LEU A 285 9.13 11.33 10.89
N PRO A 286 8.23 10.68 11.67
CA PRO A 286 8.46 9.31 12.11
C PRO A 286 8.63 8.32 10.96
N SER A 287 7.87 8.48 9.88
CA SER A 287 8.02 7.60 8.71
C SER A 287 9.37 7.80 8.03
N LEU A 288 9.84 9.02 7.89
CA LEU A 288 11.16 9.33 7.36
C LEU A 288 12.27 8.73 8.23
N PHE A 289 12.12 8.78 9.56
CA PHE A 289 13.13 8.23 10.49
C PHE A 289 13.35 6.72 10.27
N PHE A 290 12.29 5.90 10.16
CA PHE A 290 12.50 4.47 9.97
C PHE A 290 13.10 4.13 8.59
N TYR A 291 12.82 4.91 7.54
CA TYR A 291 13.49 4.74 6.24
C TYR A 291 14.99 5.11 6.31
N ILE A 292 15.31 6.23 6.96
CA ILE A 292 16.72 6.61 7.17
C ILE A 292 17.43 5.57 8.03
N ARG A 293 16.77 5.04 9.07
CA ARG A 293 17.36 3.97 9.90
C ARG A 293 17.70 2.73 9.06
N MET A 294 16.80 2.29 8.17
CA MET A 294 17.10 1.19 7.26
C MET A 294 18.26 1.53 6.31
N ALA A 295 18.26 2.73 5.75
CA ALA A 295 19.33 3.21 4.87
C ALA A 295 20.66 3.29 5.63
N TYR A 296 20.66 3.80 6.84
CA TYR A 296 21.85 3.90 7.68
C TYR A 296 22.46 2.53 8.01
N THR A 297 21.63 1.55 8.39
CA THR A 297 22.11 0.20 8.66
C THR A 297 22.70 -0.53 7.46
N THR A 298 22.25 -0.19 6.25
CA THR A 298 22.83 -0.75 5.01
C THR A 298 24.17 -0.12 4.63
N THR A 299 24.42 1.16 5.01
CA THR A 299 25.66 1.88 4.68
C THR A 299 26.75 1.71 5.71
N LEU A 300 26.43 1.67 7.00
CA LEU A 300 27.41 1.74 8.07
C LEU A 300 28.05 0.44 8.41
N THR A 301 27.86 -0.60 7.62
CA THR A 301 28.50 -1.39 8.08
C THR A 301 28.88 -2.44 8.58
N THR A 302 28.41 -3.30 8.37
CA THR A 302 28.89 -4.62 8.75
C THR A 302 30.04 -4.98 7.84
N PRO A 303 31.21 -5.26 8.40
CA PRO A 303 32.29 -5.76 7.61
C PRO A 303 31.79 -6.99 6.85
N PRO A 304 32.09 -7.12 5.56
CA PRO A 304 31.67 -8.27 4.78
C PRO A 304 32.16 -9.53 5.49
N THR A 305 31.24 -10.41 5.83
CA THR A 305 31.62 -11.73 6.30
C THR A 305 32.34 -12.43 5.16
N THR A 306 33.58 -12.78 5.39
CA THR A 306 34.53 -13.26 4.39
C THR A 306 34.01 -14.41 3.54
N THR A 307 33.25 -15.32 4.13
CA THR A 307 32.69 -16.51 3.46
C THR A 307 31.71 -16.19 2.33
N ASN A 308 30.89 -15.16 2.46
CA ASN A 308 29.94 -14.79 1.40
C ASN A 308 30.62 -14.14 0.20
N ILE A 309 31.76 -13.50 0.39
CA ILE A 309 32.52 -12.85 -0.67
C ILE A 309 33.29 -13.90 -1.47
N GLU A 310 33.88 -14.89 -0.83
CA GLU A 310 34.67 -15.96 -1.47
C GLU A 310 33.85 -16.76 -2.48
N HIS A 311 32.55 -16.96 -2.23
CA HIS A 311 31.68 -17.74 -3.10
C HIS A 311 30.81 -16.91 -4.06
N LYS A 312 30.98 -15.59 -4.10
CA LYS A 312 30.20 -14.66 -4.95
C LYS A 312 30.21 -15.04 -6.43
N TRP A 313 31.28 -15.61 -6.94
CA TRP A 313 31.39 -16.05 -8.33
C TRP A 313 30.45 -17.22 -8.69
N ARG A 314 30.04 -18.03 -7.70
CA ARG A 314 29.09 -19.16 -7.87
C ARG A 314 27.62 -18.71 -7.86
N PHE A 315 27.29 -17.64 -7.13
CA PHE A 315 25.91 -17.21 -6.88
C PHE A 315 25.63 -15.87 -7.57
N LYS A 316 25.70 -15.84 -8.90
CA LYS A 316 25.25 -14.68 -9.68
C LYS A 316 23.73 -14.68 -9.71
N THR A 317 23.09 -13.82 -8.91
CA THR A 317 21.68 -13.52 -9.04
C THR A 317 21.50 -12.52 -10.18
N THR A 318 20.91 -12.94 -11.27
CA THR A 318 20.46 -12.00 -12.32
C THR A 318 19.10 -11.48 -11.93
N PRO A 319 18.95 -10.16 -11.70
CA PRO A 319 17.63 -9.59 -11.42
C PRO A 319 16.73 -9.73 -12.65
N PRO A 320 15.43 -9.95 -12.47
CA PRO A 320 14.50 -9.99 -13.59
C PRO A 320 14.45 -8.61 -14.28
N PRO A 321 14.28 -8.53 -15.60
CA PRO A 321 14.30 -7.26 -16.34
C PRO A 321 13.26 -6.26 -15.85
N ALA A 322 12.10 -6.73 -15.40
CA ALA A 322 11.07 -5.89 -14.79
C ALA A 322 11.54 -5.17 -13.51
N HIS A 323 12.56 -5.66 -12.82
CA HIS A 323 13.10 -5.02 -11.63
C HIS A 323 13.83 -3.72 -11.98
N THR A 324 14.61 -3.70 -13.05
CA THR A 324 15.33 -2.50 -13.48
C THR A 324 14.37 -1.39 -13.90
N THR A 325 13.31 -1.73 -14.64
CA THR A 325 12.29 -0.75 -15.07
C THR A 325 11.51 -0.19 -13.89
N THR A 326 11.11 -1.01 -12.92
CA THR A 326 10.41 -0.51 -11.71
C THR A 326 11.30 0.39 -10.87
N MET A 327 12.60 0.07 -10.74
CA MET A 327 13.56 0.90 -10.02
C MET A 327 13.81 2.24 -10.69
N THR A 328 14.00 2.27 -12.01
CA THR A 328 14.20 3.53 -12.74
C THR A 328 12.97 4.43 -12.65
N LEU A 329 11.77 3.89 -12.79
CA LEU A 329 10.54 4.64 -12.58
C LEU A 329 10.40 5.16 -11.15
N ALA A 330 10.72 4.34 -10.13
CA ALA A 330 10.65 4.75 -8.74
C ALA A 330 11.60 5.91 -8.39
N LEU A 331 12.67 6.10 -9.12
CA LEU A 331 13.67 7.14 -8.85
C LEU A 331 13.50 8.37 -9.74
N LEU A 332 13.18 8.18 -11.01
CA LEU A 332 13.27 9.22 -12.05
C LEU A 332 11.91 9.73 -12.55
N LEU A 333 10.81 9.34 -11.95
CA LEU A 333 9.48 9.79 -12.38
C LEU A 333 9.19 11.27 -12.05
N MET A 334 9.98 11.90 -11.18
CA MET A 334 9.75 13.27 -10.73
C MET A 334 9.60 14.30 -11.87
N PRO A 335 10.46 14.32 -12.90
CA PRO A 335 10.31 15.28 -14.01
C PRO A 335 9.04 15.09 -14.83
N LEU A 336 8.48 13.88 -14.85
CA LEU A 336 7.24 13.55 -15.56
C LEU A 336 5.97 13.82 -14.73
N SER A 337 6.12 14.20 -13.46
CA SER A 337 4.98 14.42 -12.56
C SER A 337 4.02 15.52 -13.01
N PRO A 338 4.46 16.66 -13.62
CA PRO A 338 3.53 17.67 -14.12
C PRO A 338 2.63 17.15 -15.24
N THR A 339 3.21 16.38 -16.16
CA THR A 339 2.44 15.78 -17.26
C THR A 339 1.47 14.72 -16.74
N LEU A 340 1.89 13.91 -15.77
CA LEU A 340 0.99 12.94 -15.11
C LEU A 340 -0.16 13.63 -14.37
N TYR A 341 0.09 14.75 -13.72
CA TYR A 341 -0.95 15.51 -13.02
C TYR A 341 -1.99 16.12 -13.98
N THR A 342 -1.56 16.55 -15.16
CA THR A 342 -2.48 17.10 -16.17
C THR A 342 -3.23 16.04 -16.97
N THR A 343 -2.75 14.80 -17.01
CA THR A 343 -3.34 13.69 -17.78
C THR A 343 -4.20 12.76 -16.94
N THR A 344 -4.11 12.82 -15.61
CA THR A 344 -4.94 12.04 -14.67
C THR A 344 -6.15 12.81 -14.21
#